data_cfb58676c6e60ee5aa86079b5fbb2a29
#
_entry.id   cfb58676c6e60ee5aa86079b5fbb2a29
#
_cell.length_a   1.000
_cell.length_b   1.000
_cell.length_c   1.000
_cell.angle_alpha   90.00
_cell.angle_beta   90.00
_cell.angle_gamma   90.00
#
_symmetry.space_group_name_H-M   'P 1'
#
loop_
_entity.id
_entity.type
_entity.pdbx_description
1 polymer ?
#
loop_
_entity_poly.entity_id
_entity_poly.type
_entity_poly.pdbx_seq_one_letter_code
_entity_poly.pdbx_strand_id
1 'polypeptide(L)'
;MIRPATPDDESALRHLDLETWSSLSSPAPPPPPDRPFDIDGVLVAELADGIAGYVKLGPVLPIPASAHVFEIKGLSVSPAHRRRGVAKALLHAAIGEAKAAGACRITLRVLAHNTAARDLYTGCGFEIEGVLRGFFRLDGRYVDDVLMALPLD
;
A
#
# COMPACT_ATOMS: atom_id res chain seq x y z
N MET A 1 6.71 -10.55 -12.77
CA MET A 1 7.72 -10.85 -11.73
C MET A 1 7.69 -9.79 -10.65
N ILE A 2 7.75 -10.19 -9.39
CA ILE A 2 7.81 -9.24 -8.27
C ILE A 2 9.22 -9.25 -7.70
N ARG A 3 9.80 -8.07 -7.52
CA ARG A 3 11.16 -7.91 -7.04
C ARG A 3 11.30 -6.60 -6.23
N PRO A 4 12.36 -6.47 -5.41
CA PRO A 4 12.66 -5.20 -4.77
C PRO A 4 12.90 -4.10 -5.81
N ALA A 5 12.46 -2.88 -5.49
CA ALA A 5 12.74 -1.72 -6.32
C ALA A 5 14.22 -1.36 -6.27
N THR A 6 14.73 -0.84 -7.38
CA THR A 6 16.10 -0.31 -7.48
C THR A 6 16.03 1.17 -7.82
N PRO A 7 17.14 1.92 -7.67
CA PRO A 7 17.15 3.35 -8.03
C PRO A 7 16.71 3.62 -9.47
N ASP A 8 16.92 2.67 -10.39
CA ASP A 8 16.49 2.80 -11.79
C ASP A 8 14.96 2.81 -11.93
N ASP A 9 14.23 2.32 -10.92
CA ASP A 9 12.77 2.27 -10.94
C ASP A 9 12.12 3.57 -10.46
N GLU A 10 12.89 4.48 -9.85
CA GLU A 10 12.35 5.67 -9.19
C GLU A 10 11.45 6.52 -10.11
N SER A 11 11.90 6.77 -11.32
CA SER A 11 11.15 7.58 -12.28
C SER A 11 9.81 6.94 -12.64
N ALA A 12 9.80 5.64 -12.90
CA ALA A 12 8.57 4.91 -13.24
C ALA A 12 7.61 4.87 -12.05
N LEU A 13 8.13 4.69 -10.83
CA LEU A 13 7.32 4.68 -9.61
C LEU A 13 6.72 6.04 -9.31
N ARG A 14 7.48 7.10 -9.48
CA ARG A 14 6.99 8.47 -9.32
C ARG A 14 5.86 8.77 -10.30
N HIS A 15 6.03 8.38 -11.56
CA HIS A 15 5.00 8.53 -12.58
C HIS A 15 3.75 7.73 -12.24
N LEU A 16 3.91 6.48 -11.81
CA LEU A 16 2.81 5.61 -11.41
C LEU A 16 2.03 6.21 -10.24
N ASP A 17 2.73 6.77 -9.26
CA ASP A 17 2.11 7.37 -8.08
C ASP A 17 1.23 8.57 -8.45
N LEU A 18 1.70 9.40 -9.39
CA LEU A 18 0.93 10.51 -9.93
C LEU A 18 -0.29 10.02 -10.73
N GLU A 19 -0.10 9.01 -11.56
CA GLU A 19 -1.16 8.45 -12.41
C GLU A 19 -2.28 7.82 -11.59
N THR A 20 -1.94 7.16 -10.48
CA THR A 20 -2.91 6.42 -9.67
C THR A 20 -3.52 7.26 -8.54
N TRP A 21 -3.01 8.47 -8.29
CA TRP A 21 -3.56 9.29 -7.22
C TRP A 21 -5.04 9.59 -7.47
N SER A 22 -5.84 9.46 -6.41
CA SER A 22 -7.23 9.92 -6.40
C SER A 22 -7.70 10.12 -4.96
N SER A 23 -8.76 10.93 -4.77
CA SER A 23 -9.37 11.12 -3.46
C SER A 23 -10.09 9.86 -2.95
N LEU A 24 -10.30 8.87 -3.81
CA LEU A 24 -10.83 7.57 -3.41
C LEU A 24 -9.81 6.80 -2.57
N SER A 25 -8.54 6.93 -2.87
CA SER A 25 -7.47 6.12 -2.27
C SER A 25 -6.56 6.88 -1.33
N SER A 26 -6.51 8.21 -1.39
CA SER A 26 -5.58 9.00 -0.58
C SER A 26 -6.25 10.22 0.03
N PRO A 27 -6.03 10.47 1.33
CA PRO A 27 -6.49 11.69 1.98
C PRO A 27 -5.54 12.87 1.73
N ALA A 28 -4.32 12.61 1.27
CA ALA A 28 -3.34 13.65 0.98
C ALA A 28 -3.60 14.30 -0.37
N PRO A 29 -3.14 15.55 -0.60
CA PRO A 29 -3.17 16.13 -1.93
C PRO A 29 -2.26 15.36 -2.89
N PRO A 30 -2.45 15.52 -4.23
CA PRO A 30 -1.54 14.88 -5.19
C PRO A 30 -0.09 15.25 -4.90
N PRO A 31 0.85 14.29 -5.01
CA PRO A 31 2.25 14.60 -4.77
C PRO A 31 2.76 15.56 -5.86
N PRO A 32 3.69 16.49 -5.51
CA PRO A 32 4.33 17.33 -6.51
C PRO A 32 5.06 16.47 -7.56
N PRO A 33 5.00 16.83 -8.86
CA PRO A 33 5.60 16.02 -9.93
C PRO A 33 7.10 15.79 -9.81
N ASP A 34 7.81 16.72 -9.17
CA ASP A 34 9.26 16.67 -8.97
C ASP A 34 9.68 16.03 -7.65
N ARG A 35 8.72 15.60 -6.83
CA ARG A 35 9.01 14.98 -5.54
C ARG A 35 9.62 13.60 -5.75
N PRO A 36 10.82 13.33 -5.22
CA PRO A 36 11.43 12.00 -5.33
C PRO A 36 10.55 10.92 -4.70
N PHE A 37 10.54 9.75 -5.31
CA PHE A 37 9.85 8.57 -4.77
C PHE A 37 10.84 7.79 -3.89
N ASP A 38 10.47 7.56 -2.64
CA ASP A 38 11.30 6.78 -1.71
C ASP A 38 11.08 5.28 -1.97
N ILE A 39 12.13 4.60 -2.43
CA ILE A 39 12.06 3.18 -2.79
C ILE A 39 12.32 2.23 -1.61
N ASP A 40 12.59 2.73 -0.42
CA ASP A 40 12.79 1.88 0.76
C ASP A 40 11.55 1.04 1.03
N GLY A 41 11.74 -0.27 1.15
CA GLY A 41 10.66 -1.20 1.44
C GLY A 41 9.69 -1.43 0.28
N VAL A 42 10.06 -1.05 -0.93
CA VAL A 42 9.18 -1.16 -2.09
C VAL A 42 9.48 -2.44 -2.87
N LEU A 43 8.41 -3.20 -3.15
CA LEU A 43 8.42 -4.29 -4.13
C LEU A 43 7.67 -3.82 -5.37
N VAL A 44 8.21 -4.11 -6.54
CA VAL A 44 7.57 -3.77 -7.81
C VAL A 44 7.11 -5.02 -8.52
N ALA A 45 6.00 -4.90 -9.24
CA ALA A 45 5.54 -5.91 -10.19
C ALA A 45 5.99 -5.47 -11.58
N GLU A 46 6.95 -6.19 -12.13
CA GLU A 46 7.48 -5.93 -13.46
C GLU A 46 6.88 -6.90 -14.47
N LEU A 47 6.28 -6.36 -15.51
CA LEU A 47 5.72 -7.10 -16.64
C LEU A 47 6.52 -6.76 -17.89
N ALA A 48 6.15 -7.38 -19.02
CA ALA A 48 6.88 -7.20 -20.27
C ALA A 48 6.97 -5.74 -20.73
N ASP A 49 5.94 -4.94 -20.39
CA ASP A 49 5.84 -3.53 -20.78
C ASP A 49 6.29 -2.55 -19.68
N GLY A 50 6.86 -3.04 -18.60
CA GLY A 50 7.41 -2.21 -17.52
C GLY A 50 6.77 -2.46 -16.16
N ILE A 51 6.89 -1.47 -15.27
CA ILE A 51 6.35 -1.56 -13.92
C ILE A 51 4.83 -1.42 -13.94
N ALA A 52 4.14 -2.46 -13.50
CA ALA A 52 2.67 -2.50 -13.45
C ALA A 52 2.10 -2.02 -12.12
N GLY A 53 2.88 -2.09 -11.05
CA GLY A 53 2.43 -1.68 -9.73
C GLY A 53 3.54 -1.81 -8.70
N TYR A 54 3.23 -1.37 -7.47
CA TYR A 54 4.15 -1.51 -6.34
C TYR A 54 3.39 -1.70 -5.04
N VAL A 55 4.09 -2.23 -4.04
CA VAL A 55 3.68 -2.22 -2.64
C VAL A 55 4.84 -1.70 -1.81
N LYS A 56 4.54 -0.84 -0.84
CA LYS A 56 5.54 -0.33 0.12
C LYS A 56 5.25 -0.90 1.49
N LEU A 57 6.26 -1.53 2.07
CA LEU A 57 6.18 -2.21 3.36
C LEU A 57 7.33 -1.74 4.25
N GLY A 58 7.08 -1.60 5.53
CA GLY A 58 8.13 -1.29 6.50
C GLY A 58 7.62 -1.34 7.91
N PRO A 59 8.51 -1.12 8.91
CA PRO A 59 8.10 -1.02 10.31
C PRO A 59 7.07 0.08 10.49
N VAL A 60 6.07 -0.18 11.35
CA VAL A 60 4.99 0.78 11.60
C VAL A 60 5.53 2.07 12.22
N LEU A 61 6.52 1.97 13.12
CA LEU A 61 7.20 3.08 13.76
C LEU A 61 8.69 2.76 13.85
N PRO A 62 9.57 3.79 13.87
CA PRO A 62 11.02 3.58 13.94
C PRO A 62 11.50 3.38 15.38
N ILE A 63 10.83 2.53 16.16
CA ILE A 63 11.18 2.27 17.57
C ILE A 63 11.18 0.76 17.84
N PRO A 64 12.06 0.27 18.74
CA PRO A 64 12.14 -1.17 19.05
C PRO A 64 10.86 -1.76 19.61
N ALA A 65 10.05 -0.99 20.35
CA ALA A 65 8.84 -1.49 20.99
C ALA A 65 7.80 -2.01 20.01
N SER A 66 7.81 -1.53 18.77
CA SER A 66 6.89 -1.96 17.72
C SER A 66 7.60 -2.61 16.53
N ALA A 67 8.85 -3.06 16.70
CA ALA A 67 9.63 -3.65 15.60
C ALA A 67 8.99 -4.93 15.04
N HIS A 68 8.11 -5.59 15.77
CA HIS A 68 7.36 -6.78 15.35
C HIS A 68 6.12 -6.45 14.52
N VAL A 69 5.79 -5.18 14.33
CA VAL A 69 4.63 -4.74 13.56
C VAL A 69 5.09 -4.04 12.30
N PHE A 70 4.69 -4.57 11.14
CA PHE A 70 4.94 -3.94 9.85
C PHE A 70 3.66 -3.29 9.34
N GLU A 71 3.82 -2.33 8.46
CA GLU A 71 2.71 -1.60 7.87
C GLU A 71 2.81 -1.60 6.35
N ILE A 72 1.70 -1.85 5.67
CA ILE A 72 1.57 -1.56 4.25
C ILE A 72 1.35 -0.06 4.13
N LYS A 73 2.35 0.63 3.58
CA LYS A 73 2.36 2.10 3.48
C LYS A 73 1.88 2.63 2.15
N GLY A 74 1.78 1.76 1.16
CA GLY A 74 1.30 2.10 -0.17
C GLY A 74 1.10 0.84 -1.00
N LEU A 75 0.11 0.88 -1.87
CA LEU A 75 -0.18 -0.18 -2.83
C LEU A 75 -0.88 0.46 -4.03
N SER A 76 -0.27 0.38 -5.19
CA SER A 76 -0.82 0.96 -6.41
C SER A 76 -0.58 0.06 -7.61
N VAL A 77 -1.57 0.00 -8.48
CA VAL A 77 -1.49 -0.74 -9.74
C VAL A 77 -1.92 0.18 -10.87
N SER A 78 -1.13 0.22 -11.93
CA SER A 78 -1.44 0.98 -13.14
C SER A 78 -2.85 0.64 -13.64
N PRO A 79 -3.64 1.64 -14.08
CA PRO A 79 -4.98 1.38 -14.62
C PRO A 79 -5.00 0.35 -15.77
N ALA A 80 -3.95 0.34 -16.59
CA ALA A 80 -3.84 -0.61 -17.70
C ALA A 80 -3.66 -2.06 -17.25
N HIS A 81 -3.26 -2.28 -16.01
CA HIS A 81 -2.93 -3.60 -15.47
C HIS A 81 -3.87 -4.05 -14.36
N ARG A 82 -4.95 -3.31 -14.12
CA ARG A 82 -5.96 -3.68 -13.11
C ARG A 82 -6.75 -4.92 -13.55
N ARG A 83 -7.31 -5.63 -12.56
CA ARG A 83 -8.09 -6.87 -12.73
C ARG A 83 -7.29 -8.04 -13.29
N ARG A 84 -5.96 -8.00 -13.16
CA ARG A 84 -5.05 -9.09 -13.55
C ARG A 84 -4.41 -9.78 -12.34
N GLY A 85 -4.88 -9.47 -11.13
CA GLY A 85 -4.31 -10.05 -9.90
C GLY A 85 -2.99 -9.45 -9.47
N VAL A 86 -2.56 -8.32 -10.03
CA VAL A 86 -1.27 -7.69 -9.69
C VAL A 86 -1.27 -7.22 -8.24
N ALA A 87 -2.32 -6.54 -7.80
CA ALA A 87 -2.41 -6.04 -6.42
C ALA A 87 -2.37 -7.19 -5.41
N LYS A 88 -3.10 -8.27 -5.68
CA LYS A 88 -3.11 -9.46 -4.83
C LYS A 88 -1.74 -10.12 -4.76
N ALA A 89 -1.05 -10.23 -5.89
CA ALA A 89 0.30 -10.78 -5.94
C ALA A 89 1.30 -9.93 -5.17
N LEU A 90 1.22 -8.61 -5.30
CA LEU A 90 2.05 -7.67 -4.54
C LEU A 90 1.79 -7.80 -3.04
N LEU A 91 0.53 -7.89 -2.66
CA LEU A 91 0.16 -8.02 -1.24
C LEU A 91 0.67 -9.34 -0.66
N HIS A 92 0.53 -10.44 -1.39
CA HIS A 92 1.08 -11.73 -0.96
C HIS A 92 2.60 -11.69 -0.82
N ALA A 93 3.30 -11.02 -1.74
CA ALA A 93 4.75 -10.86 -1.65
C ALA A 93 5.15 -10.04 -0.43
N ALA A 94 4.42 -8.95 -0.14
CA ALA A 94 4.67 -8.13 1.05
C ALA A 94 4.46 -8.93 2.34
N ILE A 95 3.42 -9.75 2.40
CA ILE A 95 3.17 -10.63 3.55
C ILE A 95 4.35 -11.59 3.74
N GLY A 96 4.85 -12.19 2.66
CA GLY A 96 6.02 -13.05 2.70
C GLY A 96 7.27 -12.34 3.20
N GLU A 97 7.52 -11.13 2.73
CA GLU A 97 8.64 -10.31 3.19
C GLU A 97 8.54 -9.98 4.68
N ALA A 98 7.36 -9.60 5.14
CA ALA A 98 7.13 -9.29 6.55
C ALA A 98 7.40 -10.52 7.43
N LYS A 99 6.92 -11.69 7.02
CA LYS A 99 7.18 -12.94 7.73
C LYS A 99 8.68 -13.25 7.79
N ALA A 100 9.37 -13.11 6.65
CA ALA A 100 10.80 -13.36 6.58
C ALA A 100 11.60 -12.40 7.47
N ALA A 101 11.11 -11.17 7.66
CA ALA A 101 11.72 -10.20 8.55
C ALA A 101 11.37 -10.40 10.03
N GLY A 102 10.56 -11.41 10.38
CA GLY A 102 10.18 -11.71 11.74
C GLY A 102 9.01 -10.92 12.28
N ALA A 103 8.24 -10.25 11.41
CA ALA A 103 7.06 -9.53 11.86
C ALA A 103 5.99 -10.48 12.37
N CYS A 104 5.28 -10.07 13.43
CA CYS A 104 4.18 -10.84 14.02
C CYS A 104 2.82 -10.40 13.48
N ARG A 105 2.75 -9.20 12.90
CA ARG A 105 1.52 -8.68 12.31
C ARG A 105 1.80 -7.58 11.31
N ILE A 106 0.87 -7.41 10.38
CA ILE A 106 0.89 -6.32 9.41
C ILE A 106 -0.37 -5.48 9.64
N THR A 107 -0.21 -4.17 9.63
CA THR A 107 -1.33 -3.24 9.70
C THR A 107 -1.40 -2.40 8.42
N LEU A 108 -2.56 -1.80 8.20
CA LEU A 108 -2.75 -0.82 7.14
C LEU A 108 -3.90 0.09 7.48
N ARG A 109 -3.98 1.21 6.77
CA ARG A 109 -5.10 2.15 6.85
C ARG A 109 -5.72 2.28 5.46
N VAL A 110 -7.05 2.33 5.41
CA VAL A 110 -7.77 2.45 4.15
C VAL A 110 -8.99 3.36 4.37
N LEU A 111 -9.24 4.27 3.43
CA LEU A 111 -10.41 5.13 3.49
C LEU A 111 -11.68 4.28 3.37
N ALA A 112 -12.68 4.57 4.21
CA ALA A 112 -13.90 3.76 4.28
C ALA A 112 -14.61 3.61 2.94
N HIS A 113 -14.55 4.64 2.09
CA HIS A 113 -15.20 4.63 0.78
C HIS A 113 -14.42 3.88 -0.30
N ASN A 114 -13.20 3.46 -0.02
CA ASN A 114 -12.40 2.67 -0.97
C ASN A 114 -12.77 1.18 -0.84
N THR A 115 -13.93 0.84 -1.35
CA THR A 115 -14.51 -0.51 -1.24
C THR A 115 -13.63 -1.56 -1.92
N ALA A 116 -13.08 -1.25 -3.08
CA ALA A 116 -12.23 -2.19 -3.82
C ALA A 116 -10.99 -2.58 -3.03
N ALA A 117 -10.32 -1.62 -2.39
CA ALA A 117 -9.16 -1.90 -1.54
C ALA A 117 -9.55 -2.69 -0.30
N ARG A 118 -10.66 -2.32 0.36
CA ARG A 118 -11.14 -3.04 1.54
C ARG A 118 -11.45 -4.50 1.22
N ASP A 119 -12.09 -4.76 0.08
CA ASP A 119 -12.40 -6.12 -0.36
C ASP A 119 -11.12 -6.91 -0.65
N LEU A 120 -10.13 -6.29 -1.27
CA LEU A 120 -8.83 -6.90 -1.53
C LEU A 120 -8.17 -7.34 -0.21
N TYR A 121 -8.10 -6.44 0.76
CA TYR A 121 -7.46 -6.72 2.05
C TYR A 121 -8.24 -7.80 2.83
N THR A 122 -9.55 -7.69 2.88
CA THR A 122 -10.40 -8.70 3.53
C THR A 122 -10.20 -10.07 2.88
N GLY A 123 -10.14 -10.12 1.55
CA GLY A 123 -9.89 -11.36 0.80
C GLY A 123 -8.52 -11.98 1.09
N CYS A 124 -7.55 -11.20 1.55
CA CYS A 124 -6.23 -11.68 1.94
C CYS A 124 -6.10 -11.96 3.44
N GLY A 125 -7.20 -11.89 4.19
CA GLY A 125 -7.23 -12.24 5.60
C GLY A 125 -7.12 -11.08 6.59
N PHE A 126 -7.04 -9.84 6.10
CA PHE A 126 -7.03 -8.68 6.98
C PHE A 126 -8.41 -8.49 7.61
N GLU A 127 -8.42 -8.08 8.87
CA GLU A 127 -9.63 -7.79 9.62
C GLU A 127 -9.61 -6.35 10.11
N ILE A 128 -10.80 -5.76 10.25
CA ILE A 128 -10.92 -4.40 10.82
C ILE A 128 -10.55 -4.46 12.30
N GLU A 129 -9.62 -3.61 12.70
CA GLU A 129 -9.20 -3.51 14.09
C GLU A 129 -9.67 -2.18 14.73
N GLY A 130 -10.02 -1.21 13.91
CA GLY A 130 -10.55 0.05 14.41
C GLY A 130 -11.07 0.92 13.28
N VAL A 131 -11.90 1.90 13.64
CA VAL A 131 -12.44 2.89 12.70
C VAL A 131 -12.32 4.26 13.35
N LEU A 132 -11.61 5.17 12.70
CA LEU A 132 -11.53 6.56 13.11
C LEU A 132 -12.62 7.34 12.38
N ARG A 133 -13.73 7.61 13.07
CA ARG A 133 -14.90 8.21 12.45
C ARG A 133 -14.66 9.66 12.07
N GLY A 134 -15.01 10.00 10.81
CA GLY A 134 -14.89 11.36 10.31
C GLY A 134 -13.49 11.92 10.38
N PHE A 135 -12.48 11.07 10.36
CA PHE A 135 -11.08 11.44 10.58
C PHE A 135 -10.55 12.39 9.50
N PHE A 136 -11.02 12.21 8.28
CA PHE A 136 -10.66 13.07 7.15
C PHE A 136 -11.89 13.81 6.64
N ARG A 137 -11.66 14.98 6.07
CA ARG A 137 -12.68 15.72 5.34
C ARG A 137 -12.21 15.87 3.89
N LEU A 138 -12.92 15.22 2.98
CA LEU A 138 -12.58 15.17 1.57
C LEU A 138 -13.77 15.67 0.75
N ASP A 139 -13.53 16.68 -0.08
CA ASP A 139 -14.58 17.29 -0.92
C ASP A 139 -15.81 17.67 -0.12
N GLY A 140 -15.63 18.24 1.08
CA GLY A 140 -16.69 18.69 1.94
C GLY A 140 -17.41 17.57 2.71
N ARG A 141 -16.96 16.32 2.59
CA ARG A 141 -17.56 15.17 3.28
C ARG A 141 -16.58 14.60 4.30
N TYR A 142 -17.10 14.15 5.43
CA TYR A 142 -16.32 13.43 6.42
C TYR A 142 -16.20 11.97 6.00
N VAL A 143 -14.99 11.46 6.05
CA VAL A 143 -14.65 10.08 5.64
C VAL A 143 -13.95 9.38 6.79
N ASP A 144 -14.40 8.18 7.11
CA ASP A 144 -13.77 7.37 8.14
C ASP A 144 -12.45 6.80 7.64
N ASP A 145 -11.49 6.65 8.56
CA ASP A 145 -10.23 5.97 8.32
C ASP A 145 -10.31 4.59 8.98
N VAL A 146 -10.24 3.54 8.17
CA VAL A 146 -10.39 2.16 8.63
C VAL A 146 -9.00 1.57 8.87
N LEU A 147 -8.79 1.06 10.08
CA LEU A 147 -7.54 0.39 10.45
C LEU A 147 -7.76 -1.12 10.32
N MET A 148 -6.91 -1.78 9.55
CA MET A 148 -6.98 -3.24 9.34
C MET A 148 -5.67 -3.90 9.75
N ALA A 149 -5.75 -5.14 10.15
CA ALA A 149 -4.58 -5.90 10.58
C ALA A 149 -4.66 -7.37 10.15
N LEU A 150 -3.49 -7.96 9.92
CA LEU A 150 -3.31 -9.36 9.62
C LEU A 150 -2.30 -9.95 10.62
N PRO A 151 -2.70 -10.87 11.49
CA PRO A 151 -1.74 -11.60 12.32
C PRO A 151 -0.87 -12.51 11.46
N LEU A 152 0.42 -12.59 11.79
CA LEU A 152 1.38 -13.48 11.13
C LEU A 152 1.86 -14.51 12.16
N ASP A 153 1.65 -15.74 11.86
CA ASP A 153 2.07 -16.84 12.76
C ASP A 153 3.50 -17.28 12.49
#